data_a0dac3e4d0d14d2437d9b6323a8d8420
#
_entry.id   a0dac3e4d0d14d2437d9b6323a8d8420
#
_cell.length_a   1.000
_cell.length_b   1.000
_cell.length_c   1.000
_cell.angle_alpha   90.00
_cell.angle_beta   90.00
_cell.angle_gamma   90.00
#
_symmetry.space_group_name_H-M   'P 1'
#
loop_
_entity.id
_entity.type
_entity.pdbx_description
1 polymer ?
#
loop_
_entity_poly.entity_id
_entity_poly.type
_entity_poly.pdbx_seq_one_letter_code
_entity_poly.pdbx_strand_id
1 'polypeptide(L)'
;IEPIKRSLLKAELTTDKLLRRTNKSNNEIYIITAHDSPAVMQEIGRLRENAFRYYGGGTGKPVDIDEFDVMPDAYRQLIVWNPEDEQILGGYRFLCGSDVRLDESGKPVLATSHLFDFSEQFTKDYLPFTVELGRSFVALEYQATRCGSARGLFVLDNLWDGLGALSV
;
A
#
# COMPACT_ATOMS: atom_id res chain seq x y z
N ILE A 1 -11.83 11.89 -8.40
CA ILE A 1 -10.98 13.10 -8.53
C ILE A 1 -10.05 12.94 -9.73
N GLU A 2 -9.52 14.05 -10.21
CA GLU A 2 -8.49 14.04 -11.25
C GLU A 2 -7.19 13.40 -10.74
N PRO A 3 -6.40 12.75 -11.62
CA PRO A 3 -5.09 12.24 -11.27
C PRO A 3 -4.17 13.34 -10.73
N ILE A 4 -3.37 13.00 -9.74
CA ILE A 4 -2.37 13.91 -9.21
C ILE A 4 -1.28 14.15 -10.27
N LYS A 5 -0.77 15.37 -10.36
CA LYS A 5 0.27 15.73 -11.32
C LYS A 5 1.53 14.87 -11.10
N ARG A 6 2.03 14.24 -12.15
CA ARG A 6 3.22 13.37 -12.12
C ARG A 6 4.44 14.04 -11.51
N SER A 7 4.61 15.35 -11.77
CA SER A 7 5.72 16.14 -11.19
C SER A 7 5.68 16.19 -9.66
N LEU A 8 4.49 16.21 -9.04
CA LEU A 8 4.34 16.17 -7.59
C LEU A 8 4.67 14.78 -7.05
N LEU A 9 4.21 13.73 -7.72
CA LEU A 9 4.53 12.36 -7.32
C LEU A 9 6.04 12.12 -7.35
N LYS A 10 6.71 12.53 -8.44
CA LYS A 10 8.18 12.42 -8.56
C LYS A 10 8.93 13.21 -7.50
N ALA A 11 8.45 14.38 -7.12
CA ALA A 11 9.09 15.20 -6.11
C ALA A 11 9.07 14.55 -4.73
N GLU A 12 8.04 13.74 -4.43
CA GLU A 12 7.89 13.03 -3.16
C GLU A 12 8.57 11.64 -3.14
N LEU A 13 8.78 11.01 -4.32
CA LEU A 13 9.43 9.70 -4.45
C LEU A 13 10.95 9.88 -4.48
N THR A 14 11.51 10.21 -3.35
CA THR A 14 12.95 10.47 -3.16
C THR A 14 13.73 9.17 -2.93
N THR A 15 15.05 9.21 -3.14
CA THR A 15 15.91 8.02 -3.09
C THR A 15 15.93 7.33 -1.72
N ASP A 16 15.74 8.09 -0.64
CA ASP A 16 15.67 7.56 0.73
C ASP A 16 14.43 6.70 1.00
N LYS A 17 13.38 6.86 0.17
CA LYS A 17 12.15 6.06 0.22
C LYS A 17 12.18 4.86 -0.72
N LEU A 18 13.18 4.78 -1.59
CA LEU A 18 13.36 3.66 -2.51
C LEU A 18 13.79 2.41 -1.74
N LEU A 19 12.92 1.40 -1.69
CA LEU A 19 13.25 0.11 -1.10
C LEU A 19 14.21 -0.67 -2.01
N ARG A 20 13.82 -0.84 -3.27
CA ARG A 20 14.63 -1.51 -4.30
C ARG A 20 14.08 -1.32 -5.71
N ARG A 21 14.88 -1.69 -6.69
CA ARG A 21 14.39 -1.93 -8.06
C ARG A 21 13.87 -3.36 -8.17
N THR A 22 12.85 -3.56 -9.00
CA THR A 22 12.23 -4.88 -9.22
C THR A 22 13.12 -5.78 -10.06
N ASN A 23 13.01 -7.08 -9.84
CA ASN A 23 13.75 -8.07 -10.62
C ASN A 23 13.28 -8.16 -12.08
N LYS A 24 12.04 -7.72 -12.36
CA LYS A 24 11.43 -7.72 -13.70
C LYS A 24 10.79 -6.36 -13.97
N SER A 25 10.80 -5.98 -15.25
CA SER A 25 10.12 -4.78 -15.78
C SER A 25 10.73 -3.44 -15.39
N ASN A 26 11.93 -3.41 -14.80
CA ASN A 26 12.67 -2.18 -14.44
C ASN A 26 11.83 -1.15 -13.65
N ASN A 27 10.88 -1.64 -12.85
CA ASN A 27 10.08 -0.82 -11.95
C ASN A 27 10.83 -0.55 -10.63
N GLU A 28 10.33 0.38 -9.86
CA GLU A 28 10.88 0.78 -8.57
C GLU A 28 9.84 0.55 -7.47
N ILE A 29 10.30 0.09 -6.31
CA ILE A 29 9.45 -0.12 -5.14
C ILE A 29 9.80 0.93 -4.11
N TYR A 30 8.79 1.71 -3.70
CA TYR A 30 8.92 2.75 -2.69
C TYR A 30 8.09 2.40 -1.45
N ILE A 31 8.57 2.85 -0.29
CA ILE A 31 7.81 2.86 0.96
C ILE A 31 7.59 4.32 1.36
N ILE A 32 6.32 4.69 1.54
CA ILE A 32 5.92 6.04 1.94
C ILE A 32 4.88 6.00 3.07
N THR A 33 4.65 7.14 3.68
CA THR A 33 3.52 7.41 4.56
C THR A 33 2.72 8.62 4.06
N ALA A 34 1.50 8.79 4.54
CA ALA A 34 0.71 9.99 4.24
C ALA A 34 1.39 11.28 4.72
N HIS A 35 2.25 11.19 5.75
CA HIS A 35 2.91 12.33 6.35
C HIS A 35 4.12 12.82 5.54
N ASP A 36 4.86 11.91 4.93
CA ASP A 36 6.06 12.23 4.16
C ASP A 36 5.81 12.38 2.65
N SER A 37 4.67 11.87 2.15
CA SER A 37 4.34 11.87 0.73
C SER A 37 2.83 12.07 0.51
N PRO A 38 2.27 13.22 0.90
CA PRO A 38 0.84 13.47 0.85
C PRO A 38 0.24 13.43 -0.56
N ALA A 39 0.95 13.88 -1.59
CA ALA A 39 0.47 13.82 -2.97
C ALA A 39 0.45 12.37 -3.48
N VAL A 40 1.48 11.58 -3.16
CA VAL A 40 1.52 10.14 -3.47
C VAL A 40 0.38 9.43 -2.75
N MET A 41 0.12 9.74 -1.47
CA MET A 41 -0.98 9.14 -0.72
C MET A 41 -2.35 9.45 -1.34
N GLN A 42 -2.57 10.68 -1.79
CA GLN A 42 -3.80 11.06 -2.49
C GLN A 42 -3.98 10.26 -3.79
N GLU A 43 -2.91 10.06 -4.56
CA GLU A 43 -2.97 9.26 -5.79
C GLU A 43 -3.24 7.77 -5.47
N ILE A 44 -2.61 7.21 -4.43
CA ILE A 44 -2.90 5.86 -3.93
C ILE A 44 -4.39 5.73 -3.60
N GLY A 45 -4.94 6.66 -2.84
CA GLY A 45 -6.36 6.66 -2.47
C GLY A 45 -7.29 6.72 -3.68
N ARG A 46 -6.94 7.52 -4.70
CA ARG A 46 -7.68 7.59 -5.97
C ARG A 46 -7.64 6.25 -6.72
N LEU A 47 -6.47 5.66 -6.86
CA LEU A 47 -6.28 4.39 -7.57
C LEU A 47 -6.98 3.24 -6.87
N ARG A 48 -6.92 3.18 -5.52
CA ARG A 48 -7.66 2.21 -4.69
C ARG A 48 -9.15 2.32 -4.92
N GLU A 49 -9.71 3.52 -4.79
CA GLU A 49 -11.13 3.74 -4.97
C GLU A 49 -11.57 3.32 -6.38
N ASN A 50 -10.82 3.68 -7.42
CA ASN A 50 -11.13 3.28 -8.79
C ASN A 50 -11.10 1.75 -8.95
N ALA A 51 -10.06 1.09 -8.45
CA ALA A 51 -9.90 -0.35 -8.57
C ALA A 51 -10.99 -1.11 -7.80
N PHE A 52 -11.26 -0.74 -6.55
CA PHE A 52 -12.26 -1.41 -5.71
C PHE A 52 -13.68 -1.12 -6.19
N ARG A 53 -13.99 0.13 -6.57
CA ARG A 53 -15.31 0.50 -7.10
C ARG A 53 -15.67 -0.27 -8.36
N TYR A 54 -14.71 -0.50 -9.24
CA TYR A 54 -14.93 -1.26 -10.46
C TYR A 54 -15.47 -2.67 -10.19
N TYR A 55 -15.05 -3.28 -9.08
CA TYR A 55 -15.51 -4.60 -8.63
C TYR A 55 -16.60 -4.55 -7.56
N GLY A 56 -17.20 -3.39 -7.32
CA GLY A 56 -18.32 -3.24 -6.37
C GLY A 56 -17.91 -3.05 -4.91
N GLY A 57 -16.60 -2.96 -4.61
CA GLY A 57 -16.08 -2.81 -3.24
C GLY A 57 -15.56 -1.42 -2.90
N GLY A 58 -15.87 -0.40 -3.71
CA GLY A 58 -15.43 0.98 -3.45
C GLY A 58 -16.15 1.61 -2.26
N THR A 59 -15.52 2.62 -1.67
CA THR A 59 -16.05 3.37 -0.51
C THR A 59 -17.17 4.35 -0.91
N GLY A 60 -17.29 4.69 -2.21
CA GLY A 60 -18.16 5.74 -2.71
C GLY A 60 -17.58 7.15 -2.54
N LYS A 61 -16.43 7.30 -1.90
CA LYS A 61 -15.73 8.57 -1.70
C LYS A 61 -14.84 8.91 -2.90
N PRO A 62 -14.36 10.15 -3.03
CA PRO A 62 -13.38 10.51 -4.07
C PRO A 62 -12.06 9.73 -3.99
N VAL A 63 -11.63 9.36 -2.79
CA VAL A 63 -10.43 8.58 -2.50
C VAL A 63 -10.70 7.56 -1.38
N ASP A 64 -10.08 6.40 -1.46
CA ASP A 64 -10.06 5.39 -0.39
C ASP A 64 -8.86 5.65 0.53
N ILE A 65 -9.05 6.55 1.49
CA ILE A 65 -8.13 6.87 2.57
C ILE A 65 -8.94 6.80 3.87
N ASP A 66 -8.43 6.09 4.86
CA ASP A 66 -9.05 5.93 6.19
C ASP A 66 -8.12 6.42 7.33
N GLU A 67 -8.56 6.27 8.57
CA GLU A 67 -7.79 6.69 9.76
C GLU A 67 -6.44 6.00 9.86
N PHE A 68 -6.33 4.73 9.45
CA PHE A 68 -5.08 3.99 9.49
C PHE A 68 -4.02 4.51 8.50
N ASP A 69 -4.46 5.18 7.45
CA ASP A 69 -3.55 5.81 6.49
C ASP A 69 -2.98 7.15 7.00
N VAL A 70 -3.67 7.82 7.97
CA VAL A 70 -3.35 9.22 8.37
C VAL A 70 -3.12 9.42 9.88
N MET A 71 -3.36 8.41 10.72
CA MET A 71 -3.09 8.50 12.16
C MET A 71 -1.59 8.79 12.44
N PRO A 72 -1.19 9.24 13.64
CA PRO A 72 0.21 9.53 13.94
C PRO A 72 1.17 8.37 13.63
N ASP A 73 0.75 7.15 13.98
CA ASP A 73 1.47 5.90 13.68
C ASP A 73 0.89 5.25 12.42
N ALA A 74 0.79 6.02 11.33
CA ALA A 74 0.15 5.59 10.11
C ALA A 74 0.79 4.34 9.49
N TYR A 75 -0.06 3.53 8.87
CA TYR A 75 0.41 2.43 8.03
C TYR A 75 1.32 2.95 6.92
N ARG A 76 2.37 2.20 6.65
CA ARG A 76 3.24 2.45 5.50
C ARG A 76 2.57 1.93 4.24
N GLN A 77 2.87 2.59 3.13
CA GLN A 77 2.39 2.22 1.81
C GLN A 77 3.58 1.70 1.01
N LEU A 78 3.52 0.46 0.56
CA LEU A 78 4.44 -0.06 -0.44
C LEU A 78 3.78 0.11 -1.80
N ILE A 79 4.48 0.78 -2.71
CA ILE A 79 4.01 1.00 -4.08
C ILE A 79 5.02 0.53 -5.11
N VAL A 80 4.51 0.07 -6.24
CA VAL A 80 5.28 -0.19 -7.46
C VAL A 80 5.12 1.00 -8.38
N TRP A 81 6.23 1.66 -8.69
CA TRP A 81 6.34 2.81 -9.55
C TRP A 81 6.99 2.43 -10.87
N ASN A 82 6.39 2.86 -11.99
CA ASN A 82 7.01 2.76 -13.30
C ASN A 82 7.69 4.10 -13.65
N PRO A 83 9.03 4.16 -13.72
CA PRO A 83 9.73 5.40 -13.99
C PRO A 83 9.60 5.88 -15.45
N GLU A 84 9.27 5.00 -16.40
CA GLU A 84 9.07 5.36 -17.82
C GLU A 84 7.72 6.04 -18.03
N ASP A 85 6.65 5.43 -17.49
CA ASP A 85 5.28 5.95 -17.60
C ASP A 85 4.97 7.01 -16.52
N GLU A 86 5.84 7.14 -15.51
CA GLU A 86 5.65 8.02 -14.34
C GLU A 86 4.31 7.76 -13.65
N GLN A 87 4.03 6.50 -13.34
CA GLN A 87 2.75 6.04 -12.78
C GLN A 87 2.95 5.00 -11.68
N ILE A 88 2.00 5.01 -10.73
CA ILE A 88 1.85 3.96 -9.72
C ILE A 88 1.09 2.80 -10.36
N LEU A 89 1.70 1.61 -10.41
CA LEU A 89 1.10 0.41 -10.99
C LEU A 89 0.21 -0.34 -10.01
N GLY A 90 0.54 -0.29 -8.73
CA GLY A 90 -0.17 -0.96 -7.67
C GLY A 90 0.54 -0.80 -6.34
N GLY A 91 -0.01 -1.37 -5.29
CA GLY A 91 0.54 -1.27 -3.96
C GLY A 91 -0.31 -1.98 -2.91
N TYR A 92 0.14 -1.91 -1.67
CA TYR A 92 -0.60 -2.29 -0.48
C TYR A 92 -0.13 -1.46 0.71
N ARG A 93 -0.96 -1.35 1.73
CA ARG A 93 -0.52 -0.81 3.02
C ARG A 93 -0.06 -1.93 3.93
N PHE A 94 0.85 -1.62 4.84
CA PHE A 94 1.33 -2.59 5.82
C PHE A 94 1.71 -1.94 7.14
N LEU A 95 1.65 -2.74 8.20
CA LEU A 95 2.15 -2.41 9.52
C LEU A 95 2.90 -3.61 10.08
N CYS A 96 4.13 -3.40 10.55
CA CYS A 96 4.87 -4.44 11.24
C CYS A 96 4.30 -4.62 12.65
N GLY A 97 4.11 -5.84 13.09
CA GLY A 97 3.53 -6.13 14.39
C GLY A 97 4.36 -5.62 15.58
N SER A 98 5.68 -5.47 15.39
CA SER A 98 6.58 -4.79 16.34
C SER A 98 6.25 -3.32 16.57
N ASP A 99 5.61 -2.67 15.59
CA ASP A 99 5.26 -1.25 15.60
C ASP A 99 3.80 -1.02 16.05
N VAL A 100 3.05 -2.11 16.28
CA VAL A 100 1.63 -2.03 16.65
C VAL A 100 1.48 -1.48 18.09
N ARG A 101 0.73 -0.40 18.17
CA ARG A 101 0.31 0.16 19.46
C ARG A 101 -0.84 -0.65 20.05
N LEU A 102 -0.84 -0.81 21.37
CA LEU A 102 -1.99 -1.31 22.11
C LEU A 102 -2.84 -0.14 22.60
N ASP A 103 -4.16 -0.31 22.59
CA ASP A 103 -5.08 0.65 23.19
C ASP A 103 -5.11 0.57 24.73
N GLU A 104 -5.92 1.41 25.39
CA GLU A 104 -6.04 1.45 26.85
C GLU A 104 -6.52 0.12 27.46
N SER A 105 -7.18 -0.73 26.68
CA SER A 105 -7.63 -2.06 27.10
C SER A 105 -6.61 -3.17 26.81
N GLY A 106 -5.45 -2.84 26.23
CA GLY A 106 -4.42 -3.80 25.84
C GLY A 106 -4.68 -4.50 24.50
N LYS A 107 -5.64 -4.02 23.71
CA LYS A 107 -5.93 -4.59 22.39
C LYS A 107 -5.06 -3.94 21.31
N PRO A 108 -4.60 -4.70 20.30
CA PRO A 108 -3.81 -4.15 19.22
C PRO A 108 -4.64 -3.21 18.34
N VAL A 109 -4.08 -2.04 18.02
CA VAL A 109 -4.68 -1.06 17.10
C VAL A 109 -4.32 -1.42 15.68
N LEU A 110 -5.13 -2.29 15.08
CA LEU A 110 -4.98 -2.82 13.74
C LEU A 110 -6.26 -2.57 12.92
N ALA A 111 -6.14 -2.46 11.60
CA ALA A 111 -7.32 -2.39 10.74
C ALA A 111 -8.18 -3.65 10.86
N THR A 112 -7.57 -4.81 11.06
CA THR A 112 -8.27 -6.08 11.28
C THR A 112 -8.92 -6.19 12.65
N SER A 113 -8.58 -5.34 13.63
CA SER A 113 -9.23 -5.31 14.96
C SER A 113 -10.71 -4.90 14.88
N HIS A 114 -11.15 -4.30 13.76
CA HIS A 114 -12.58 -4.07 13.50
C HIS A 114 -13.35 -5.34 13.08
N LEU A 115 -12.62 -6.39 12.70
CA LEU A 115 -13.17 -7.64 12.18
C LEU A 115 -12.95 -8.82 13.12
N PHE A 116 -11.89 -8.78 13.93
CA PHE A 116 -11.44 -9.89 14.77
C PHE A 116 -11.06 -9.43 16.16
N ASP A 117 -11.34 -10.26 17.16
CA ASP A 117 -10.76 -10.19 18.49
C ASP A 117 -9.51 -11.08 18.53
N PHE A 118 -8.38 -10.52 18.92
CA PHE A 118 -7.12 -11.25 19.04
C PHE A 118 -6.94 -11.79 20.46
N SER A 119 -6.47 -13.03 20.58
CA SER A 119 -6.13 -13.60 21.88
C SER A 119 -4.89 -12.93 22.48
N GLU A 120 -4.78 -12.97 23.83
CA GLU A 120 -3.59 -12.49 24.52
C GLU A 120 -2.33 -13.22 24.03
N GLN A 121 -2.43 -14.52 23.80
CA GLN A 121 -1.33 -15.31 23.27
C GLN A 121 -0.89 -14.79 21.89
N PHE A 122 -1.82 -14.53 20.96
CA PHE A 122 -1.47 -13.97 19.66
C PHE A 122 -0.77 -12.62 19.81
N THR A 123 -1.35 -11.73 20.61
CA THR A 123 -0.83 -10.38 20.81
C THR A 123 0.59 -10.39 21.39
N LYS A 124 0.86 -11.30 22.32
CA LYS A 124 2.15 -11.39 23.01
C LYS A 124 3.21 -12.17 22.23
N ASP A 125 2.84 -13.35 21.71
CA ASP A 125 3.81 -14.34 21.21
C ASP A 125 3.99 -14.30 19.70
N TYR A 126 3.00 -13.82 18.94
CA TYR A 126 2.99 -13.87 17.48
C TYR A 126 2.97 -12.51 16.81
N LEU A 127 2.20 -11.56 17.35
CA LEU A 127 2.05 -10.24 16.75
C LEU A 127 3.41 -9.55 16.47
N PRO A 128 4.41 -9.56 17.38
CA PRO A 128 5.71 -8.91 17.11
C PRO A 128 6.45 -9.43 15.87
N PHE A 129 6.13 -10.64 15.43
CA PHE A 129 6.72 -11.31 14.25
C PHE A 129 5.78 -11.35 13.07
N THR A 130 4.71 -10.58 13.09
CA THR A 130 3.67 -10.56 12.06
C THR A 130 3.76 -9.26 11.29
N VAL A 131 3.34 -9.29 10.03
CA VAL A 131 3.08 -8.09 9.21
C VAL A 131 1.62 -8.11 8.80
N GLU A 132 0.87 -7.07 9.14
CA GLU A 132 -0.48 -6.89 8.60
C GLU A 132 -0.40 -6.23 7.24
N LEU A 133 -1.04 -6.86 6.26
CA LEU A 133 -1.19 -6.32 4.90
C LEU A 133 -2.64 -5.96 4.64
N GLY A 134 -2.88 -4.85 3.98
CA GLY A 134 -4.22 -4.42 3.62
C GLY A 134 -4.28 -3.55 2.38
N ARG A 135 -5.49 -3.34 1.87
CA ARG A 135 -5.73 -2.45 0.71
C ARG A 135 -4.85 -2.76 -0.50
N SER A 136 -4.59 -4.05 -0.78
CA SER A 136 -3.82 -4.47 -1.95
C SER A 136 -4.58 -4.14 -3.23
N PHE A 137 -3.94 -3.47 -4.17
CA PHE A 137 -4.55 -3.07 -5.44
C PHE A 137 -3.55 -3.12 -6.59
N VAL A 138 -4.08 -3.31 -7.79
CA VAL A 138 -3.42 -3.04 -9.07
C VAL A 138 -4.25 -1.98 -9.79
N ALA A 139 -3.62 -0.93 -10.30
CA ALA A 139 -4.31 0.12 -11.04
C ALA A 139 -5.04 -0.48 -12.25
N LEU A 140 -6.26 0.00 -12.53
CA LEU A 140 -7.16 -0.62 -13.52
C LEU A 140 -6.52 -0.78 -14.90
N GLU A 141 -5.70 0.17 -15.30
CA GLU A 141 -5.01 0.17 -16.59
C GLU A 141 -4.01 -0.99 -16.72
N TYR A 142 -3.53 -1.53 -15.59
CA TYR A 142 -2.52 -2.59 -15.53
C TYR A 142 -3.09 -3.95 -15.13
N GLN A 143 -4.39 -4.08 -14.98
CA GLN A 143 -5.02 -5.38 -14.73
C GLN A 143 -5.04 -6.23 -16.00
N ALA A 144 -4.65 -7.51 -15.86
CA ALA A 144 -4.46 -8.43 -16.99
C ALA A 144 -5.69 -8.57 -17.89
N THR A 145 -6.89 -8.47 -17.33
CA THR A 145 -8.16 -8.54 -18.06
C THR A 145 -8.39 -7.36 -19.00
N ARG A 146 -7.71 -6.24 -18.81
CA ARG A 146 -7.85 -5.01 -19.62
C ARG A 146 -6.68 -4.76 -20.57
N CYS A 147 -5.47 -5.09 -20.13
CA CYS A 147 -4.25 -4.80 -20.89
C CYS A 147 -3.95 -5.79 -22.01
N GLY A 148 -4.50 -7.02 -21.98
CA GLY A 148 -4.12 -8.07 -22.93
C GLY A 148 -2.60 -8.36 -22.94
N SER A 149 -1.83 -7.79 -22.03
CA SER A 149 -0.37 -7.79 -22.01
C SER A 149 0.19 -8.41 -20.73
N ALA A 150 1.39 -8.97 -20.82
CA ALA A 150 2.17 -9.48 -19.69
C ALA A 150 2.48 -8.42 -18.60
N ARG A 151 2.27 -7.13 -18.88
CA ARG A 151 2.55 -6.02 -17.94
C ARG A 151 1.78 -6.15 -16.64
N GLY A 152 0.49 -6.56 -16.67
CA GLY A 152 -0.31 -6.74 -15.46
C GLY A 152 0.17 -7.87 -14.56
N LEU A 153 0.69 -8.96 -15.14
CA LEU A 153 1.28 -10.06 -14.38
C LEU A 153 2.54 -9.63 -13.62
N PHE A 154 3.35 -8.76 -14.22
CA PHE A 154 4.56 -8.26 -13.56
C PHE A 154 4.27 -7.37 -12.37
N VAL A 155 3.11 -6.69 -12.31
CA VAL A 155 2.77 -5.88 -11.13
C VAL A 155 2.58 -6.75 -9.91
N LEU A 156 1.91 -7.89 -10.02
CA LEU A 156 1.75 -8.85 -8.94
C LEU A 156 3.10 -9.44 -8.49
N ASP A 157 3.95 -9.85 -9.46
CA ASP A 157 5.31 -10.30 -9.16
C ASP A 157 6.12 -9.22 -8.41
N ASN A 158 5.99 -7.95 -8.83
CA ASN A 158 6.69 -6.84 -8.18
C ASN A 158 6.17 -6.58 -6.75
N LEU A 159 4.87 -6.76 -6.49
CA LEU A 159 4.31 -6.66 -5.15
C LEU A 159 4.85 -7.76 -4.23
N TRP A 160 5.03 -8.98 -4.74
CA TRP A 160 5.70 -10.07 -4.04
C TRP A 160 7.18 -9.79 -3.78
N ASP A 161 7.89 -9.22 -4.77
CA ASP A 161 9.28 -8.74 -4.60
C ASP A 161 9.38 -7.76 -3.43
N GLY A 162 8.42 -6.84 -3.32
CA GLY A 162 8.34 -5.87 -2.23
C GLY A 162 8.14 -6.55 -0.87
N LEU A 163 7.21 -7.50 -0.79
CA LEU A 163 6.95 -8.25 0.45
C LEU A 163 8.20 -9.03 0.89
N GLY A 164 8.88 -9.70 -0.05
CA GLY A 164 10.12 -10.40 0.24
C GLY A 164 11.20 -9.48 0.78
N ALA A 165 11.28 -8.24 0.28
CA ALA A 165 12.25 -7.25 0.76
C ALA A 165 11.91 -6.68 2.14
N LEU A 166 10.66 -6.75 2.60
CA LEU A 166 10.25 -6.35 3.96
C LEU A 166 10.59 -7.40 5.01
N SER A 167 10.77 -8.67 4.61
CA SER A 167 10.98 -9.80 5.51
C SER A 167 12.45 -10.15 5.75
N VAL A 168 13.38 -9.38 5.18
CA VAL A 168 14.83 -9.50 5.31
C VAL A 168 15.35 -8.33 6.15
#